data_88d72c43c1ef5c81f4d90b4ceac9dedf
#
_entry.id   88d72c43c1ef5c81f4d90b4ceac9dedf
#
_cell.length_a   1.000
_cell.length_b   1.000
_cell.length_c   1.000
_cell.angle_alpha   90.00
_cell.angle_beta   90.00
_cell.angle_gamma   90.00
#
_symmetry.space_group_name_H-M   'P 1'
#
loop_
_entity.id
_entity.type
_entity.pdbx_description
1 polymer ?
#
loop_
_entity_poly.entity_id
_entity_poly.type
_entity_poly.pdbx_seq_one_letter_code
_entity_poly.pdbx_strand_id
1 'polypeptide(L)'
;MKKETEILILGAGASGLMLAALLERDDYLIVDNNPKIGSKILVSGGGKCNITNGNLKAKNYLGEQRFVRNVLKRFDNYDLLAWLEERRLKPIVRKNHQYFCEHSAKELVSVLEREIARKKVLLNLEVKEVKRAKRGFEVITNRGTIVAKKIVVATGGLSFPKLGATSIGYEIAKSFGHKVSTLSAGLVGFTVQPEEFFFKALSGIAIEVTVTVGEKVINGSLLFAHKGISGPAILDASLYWQKGKIAIDFIPSVNLEALKSSKKNISRVLGLPNRVAKAFLEKLNVEDRACKELDAEEWKKVETLKWYSFAPAGTFGYSKAEVTKGGVVLDEVDASNMMSRKVENLYFIGEVLDVTGELGGYNFQWAFSSAYVCAKGLNR
;
A
#
# COMPACT_ATOMS: atom_id res chain seq x y z
N MET A 1 19.04 -29.86 -9.06
CA MET A 1 19.53 -29.38 -10.38
C MET A 1 20.28 -28.06 -10.10
N LYS A 2 21.56 -27.97 -10.53
CA LYS A 2 22.32 -26.72 -10.41
C LYS A 2 22.06 -25.88 -11.66
N LYS A 3 21.56 -24.66 -11.49
CA LYS A 3 21.39 -23.69 -12.59
C LYS A 3 22.31 -22.49 -12.36
N GLU A 4 22.75 -21.87 -13.44
CA GLU A 4 23.57 -20.66 -13.40
C GLU A 4 22.93 -19.53 -14.19
N THR A 5 23.04 -18.30 -13.74
CA THR A 5 22.54 -17.10 -14.42
C THR A 5 23.40 -15.88 -14.06
N GLU A 6 23.42 -14.87 -14.90
CA GLU A 6 24.07 -13.61 -14.59
C GLU A 6 23.27 -12.84 -13.53
N ILE A 7 21.95 -12.68 -13.75
CA ILE A 7 21.05 -11.96 -12.87
C ILE A 7 19.93 -12.89 -12.40
N LEU A 8 19.69 -12.95 -11.10
CA LEU A 8 18.54 -13.65 -10.52
C LEU A 8 17.60 -12.64 -9.84
N ILE A 9 16.37 -12.58 -10.32
CA ILE A 9 15.31 -11.74 -9.79
C ILE A 9 14.44 -12.59 -8.88
N LEU A 10 14.34 -12.24 -7.59
CA LEU A 10 13.53 -12.93 -6.59
C LEU A 10 12.18 -12.24 -6.49
N GLY A 11 11.15 -12.84 -7.09
CA GLY A 11 9.76 -12.35 -7.13
C GLY A 11 9.31 -11.94 -8.53
N ALA A 12 8.20 -12.53 -8.98
CA ALA A 12 7.49 -12.20 -10.22
C ALA A 12 6.26 -11.30 -9.94
N GLY A 13 6.41 -10.36 -9.01
CA GLY A 13 5.46 -9.29 -8.72
C GLY A 13 5.67 -8.07 -9.61
N ALA A 14 5.06 -6.93 -9.24
CA ALA A 14 5.10 -5.70 -10.04
C ALA A 14 6.54 -5.22 -10.31
N SER A 15 7.38 -5.12 -9.29
CA SER A 15 8.76 -4.63 -9.43
C SER A 15 9.65 -5.63 -10.20
N GLY A 16 9.55 -6.92 -9.92
CA GLY A 16 10.36 -7.94 -10.60
C GLY A 16 10.02 -8.09 -12.08
N LEU A 17 8.71 -8.08 -12.43
CA LEU A 17 8.25 -8.12 -13.81
C LEU A 17 8.65 -6.86 -14.59
N MET A 18 8.48 -5.68 -13.98
CA MET A 18 8.88 -4.41 -14.61
C MET A 18 10.40 -4.35 -14.81
N LEU A 19 11.18 -4.80 -13.84
CA LEU A 19 12.62 -4.89 -13.99
C LEU A 19 12.98 -5.75 -15.22
N ALA A 20 12.44 -6.96 -15.29
CA ALA A 20 12.72 -7.88 -16.41
C ALA A 20 12.28 -7.30 -17.76
N ALA A 21 11.16 -6.59 -17.81
CA ALA A 21 10.66 -5.91 -19.02
C ALA A 21 11.57 -4.74 -19.47
N LEU A 22 12.38 -4.20 -18.57
CA LEU A 22 13.28 -3.07 -18.84
C LEU A 22 14.74 -3.49 -19.05
N LEU A 23 15.08 -4.77 -18.81
CA LEU A 23 16.41 -5.29 -19.07
C LEU A 23 16.65 -5.42 -20.58
N GLU A 24 17.72 -4.79 -21.07
CA GLU A 24 18.19 -4.85 -22.47
C GLU A 24 19.08 -6.08 -22.73
N ARG A 25 18.92 -7.14 -21.92
CA ARG A 25 19.73 -8.36 -21.92
C ARG A 25 18.85 -9.56 -21.60
N ASP A 26 19.31 -10.76 -21.92
CA ASP A 26 18.53 -11.97 -21.77
C ASP A 26 19.14 -13.06 -20.87
N ASP A 27 20.25 -12.75 -20.17
CA ASP A 27 20.97 -13.63 -19.24
C ASP A 27 20.47 -13.50 -17.79
N TYR A 28 19.16 -13.32 -17.63
CA TYR A 28 18.49 -13.27 -16.33
C TYR A 28 17.53 -14.45 -16.11
N LEU A 29 17.17 -14.65 -14.86
CA LEU A 29 16.16 -15.62 -14.43
C LEU A 29 15.27 -14.98 -13.36
N ILE A 30 13.96 -15.20 -13.45
CA ILE A 30 12.98 -14.81 -12.43
C ILE A 30 12.53 -16.05 -11.67
N VAL A 31 12.43 -15.98 -10.36
CA VAL A 31 11.88 -17.05 -9.52
C VAL A 31 10.74 -16.52 -8.65
N ASP A 32 9.67 -17.31 -8.49
CA ASP A 32 8.54 -16.97 -7.64
C ASP A 32 7.95 -18.23 -7.01
N ASN A 33 7.51 -18.12 -5.77
CA ASN A 33 6.85 -19.20 -5.03
C ASN A 33 5.40 -19.43 -5.47
N ASN A 34 4.79 -18.49 -6.18
CA ASN A 34 3.44 -18.59 -6.70
C ASN A 34 3.37 -19.44 -7.99
N PRO A 35 2.19 -20.03 -8.29
CA PRO A 35 1.95 -20.72 -9.55
C PRO A 35 1.70 -19.76 -10.73
N LYS A 36 1.57 -18.45 -10.48
CA LYS A 36 1.28 -17.42 -11.51
C LYS A 36 2.06 -16.16 -11.23
N ILE A 37 2.47 -15.45 -12.29
CA ILE A 37 3.06 -14.11 -12.20
C ILE A 37 2.02 -13.07 -11.80
N GLY A 38 2.46 -11.98 -11.18
CA GLY A 38 1.63 -10.80 -10.91
C GLY A 38 0.43 -11.03 -9.98
N SER A 39 0.45 -12.05 -9.12
CA SER A 39 -0.70 -12.46 -8.29
C SER A 39 -1.31 -11.30 -7.50
N LYS A 40 -0.49 -10.41 -6.90
CA LYS A 40 -0.96 -9.23 -6.17
C LYS A 40 -1.49 -8.14 -7.11
N ILE A 41 -0.94 -8.01 -8.33
CA ILE A 41 -1.45 -7.07 -9.35
C ILE A 41 -2.91 -7.41 -9.67
N LEU A 42 -3.20 -8.69 -9.91
CA LEU A 42 -4.51 -9.18 -10.34
C LEU A 42 -5.66 -8.88 -9.37
N VAL A 43 -5.38 -8.76 -8.07
CA VAL A 43 -6.39 -8.49 -7.04
C VAL A 43 -6.45 -7.02 -6.63
N SER A 44 -5.45 -6.23 -7.01
CA SER A 44 -5.34 -4.82 -6.61
C SER A 44 -6.42 -3.94 -7.24
N GLY A 45 -6.77 -2.85 -6.54
CA GLY A 45 -7.77 -1.89 -7.02
C GLY A 45 -9.12 -2.53 -7.38
N GLY A 46 -9.55 -3.56 -6.63
CA GLY A 46 -10.77 -4.30 -6.94
C GLY A 46 -10.70 -5.10 -8.26
N GLY A 47 -9.52 -5.58 -8.64
CA GLY A 47 -9.27 -6.33 -9.87
C GLY A 47 -9.04 -5.45 -11.11
N LYS A 48 -8.91 -4.13 -10.93
CA LYS A 48 -8.64 -3.16 -12.02
C LYS A 48 -7.26 -2.50 -11.94
N CYS A 49 -6.46 -2.85 -10.98
CA CYS A 49 -5.12 -2.33 -10.70
C CYS A 49 -5.04 -0.79 -10.73
N ASN A 50 -4.85 -0.17 -9.59
CA ASN A 50 -4.54 1.26 -9.50
C ASN A 50 -3.05 1.45 -9.80
N ILE A 51 -2.72 1.80 -11.05
CA ILE A 51 -1.37 1.72 -11.62
C ILE A 51 -0.48 2.86 -11.11
N THR A 52 -1.03 4.08 -11.09
CA THR A 52 -0.30 5.29 -10.69
C THR A 52 -1.27 6.43 -10.33
N ASN A 53 -0.73 7.59 -10.02
CA ASN A 53 -1.48 8.81 -9.72
C ASN A 53 -0.94 10.02 -10.48
N GLY A 54 -1.83 10.87 -10.99
CA GLY A 54 -1.47 12.12 -11.67
C GLY A 54 -0.83 13.15 -10.73
N ASN A 55 -1.10 13.09 -9.43
CA ASN A 55 -0.55 13.99 -8.41
C ASN A 55 0.65 13.35 -7.68
N LEU A 56 1.59 12.79 -8.44
CA LEU A 56 2.76 12.11 -7.90
C LEU A 56 3.76 13.10 -7.27
N LYS A 57 4.02 12.94 -5.97
CA LYS A 57 5.02 13.73 -5.21
C LYS A 57 5.68 12.84 -4.16
N ALA A 58 6.94 13.12 -3.83
CA ALA A 58 7.64 12.37 -2.77
C ALA A 58 6.92 12.41 -1.41
N LYS A 59 6.23 13.51 -1.09
CA LYS A 59 5.42 13.65 0.15
C LYS A 59 4.24 12.68 0.27
N ASN A 60 3.84 12.02 -0.81
CA ASN A 60 2.83 10.96 -0.78
C ASN A 60 3.39 9.61 -0.30
N TYR A 61 4.64 9.59 0.11
CA TYR A 61 5.32 8.39 0.60
C TYR A 61 5.87 8.60 1.99
N LEU A 62 5.73 7.60 2.83
CA LEU A 62 6.58 7.39 3.99
C LEU A 62 7.92 6.84 3.50
N GLY A 63 9.01 7.26 4.14
CA GLY A 63 10.38 6.93 3.76
C GLY A 63 11.26 8.18 3.66
N GLU A 64 12.54 7.99 3.41
CA GLU A 64 13.48 9.11 3.29
C GLU A 64 13.17 9.92 2.01
N GLN A 65 12.76 11.18 2.18
CA GLN A 65 12.18 12.01 1.13
C GLN A 65 13.13 12.31 -0.03
N ARG A 66 14.43 12.41 0.26
CA ARG A 66 15.47 12.67 -0.77
C ARG A 66 15.66 11.42 -1.64
N PHE A 67 15.69 10.25 -1.01
CA PHE A 67 15.79 8.96 -1.71
C PHE A 67 14.59 8.76 -2.65
N VAL A 68 13.38 8.87 -2.11
CA VAL A 68 12.14 8.74 -2.89
C VAL A 68 12.11 9.72 -4.06
N ARG A 69 12.41 11.00 -3.81
CA ARG A 69 12.45 12.03 -4.86
C ARG A 69 13.46 11.71 -5.95
N ASN A 70 14.63 11.21 -5.60
CA ASN A 70 15.68 10.86 -6.57
C ASN A 70 15.26 9.71 -7.48
N VAL A 71 14.55 8.73 -6.95
CA VAL A 71 14.04 7.59 -7.72
C VAL A 71 12.90 8.03 -8.63
N LEU A 72 11.89 8.74 -8.09
CA LEU A 72 10.73 9.20 -8.86
C LEU A 72 11.11 10.17 -9.99
N LYS A 73 12.14 11.01 -9.82
CA LYS A 73 12.64 11.90 -10.89
C LYS A 73 13.22 11.18 -12.10
N ARG A 74 13.57 9.90 -11.97
CA ARG A 74 14.17 9.11 -13.06
C ARG A 74 13.13 8.32 -13.84
N PHE A 75 11.99 8.05 -13.23
CA PHE A 75 10.86 7.38 -13.85
C PHE A 75 9.60 7.74 -13.07
N ASP A 76 8.90 8.74 -13.51
CA ASP A 76 7.69 9.25 -12.88
C ASP A 76 6.42 8.63 -13.48
N ASN A 77 5.26 9.19 -13.12
CA ASN A 77 3.99 8.74 -13.64
C ASN A 77 3.80 9.02 -15.14
N TYR A 78 4.39 10.07 -15.68
CA TYR A 78 4.32 10.39 -17.12
C TYR A 78 5.18 9.40 -17.90
N ASP A 79 6.38 9.09 -17.44
CA ASP A 79 7.25 8.08 -18.03
C ASP A 79 6.59 6.70 -18.03
N LEU A 80 5.93 6.33 -16.92
CA LEU A 80 5.20 5.08 -16.82
C LEU A 80 4.01 5.03 -17.80
N LEU A 81 3.23 6.10 -17.87
CA LEU A 81 2.09 6.18 -18.78
C LEU A 81 2.53 6.10 -20.25
N ALA A 82 3.61 6.79 -20.62
CA ALA A 82 4.20 6.72 -21.96
C ALA A 82 4.68 5.29 -22.27
N TRP A 83 5.39 4.66 -21.33
CA TRP A 83 5.86 3.27 -21.47
C TRP A 83 4.70 2.28 -21.69
N LEU A 84 3.58 2.47 -21.00
CA LEU A 84 2.37 1.64 -21.15
C LEU A 84 1.66 1.92 -22.49
N GLU A 85 1.57 3.18 -22.91
CA GLU A 85 0.92 3.56 -24.18
C GLU A 85 1.66 3.01 -25.39
N GLU A 86 2.99 3.05 -25.41
CA GLU A 86 3.83 2.38 -26.43
C GLU A 86 3.50 0.89 -26.55
N ARG A 87 3.06 0.25 -25.46
CA ARG A 87 2.67 -1.14 -25.36
C ARG A 87 1.17 -1.39 -25.52
N ARG A 88 0.46 -0.36 -26.01
CA ARG A 88 -0.99 -0.38 -26.29
C ARG A 88 -1.86 -0.59 -25.05
N LEU A 89 -1.39 -0.17 -23.88
CA LEU A 89 -2.19 -0.09 -22.66
C LEU A 89 -2.42 1.39 -22.31
N LYS A 90 -3.69 1.84 -22.37
CA LYS A 90 -4.10 3.20 -22.02
C LYS A 90 -4.90 3.16 -20.72
N PRO A 91 -4.29 3.47 -19.57
CA PRO A 91 -5.01 3.53 -18.31
C PRO A 91 -6.05 4.66 -18.31
N ILE A 92 -7.19 4.40 -17.66
CA ILE A 92 -8.25 5.40 -17.48
C ILE A 92 -8.08 6.16 -16.18
N VAL A 93 -8.34 7.47 -16.22
CA VAL A 93 -8.35 8.33 -15.03
C VAL A 93 -9.67 8.19 -14.28
N ARG A 94 -9.60 8.04 -12.96
CA ARG A 94 -10.75 8.06 -12.05
C ARG A 94 -10.64 9.19 -11.03
N LYS A 95 -11.53 9.18 -10.02
CA LYS A 95 -11.50 10.16 -8.92
C LYS A 95 -10.09 10.24 -8.30
N ASN A 96 -9.74 11.42 -7.80
CA ASN A 96 -8.46 11.70 -7.14
C ASN A 96 -7.22 11.45 -8.04
N HIS A 97 -7.37 11.67 -9.36
CA HIS A 97 -6.29 11.51 -10.37
C HIS A 97 -5.65 10.11 -10.41
N GLN A 98 -6.38 9.09 -9.99
CA GLN A 98 -5.92 7.71 -9.99
C GLN A 98 -6.06 7.08 -11.38
N TYR A 99 -5.03 6.36 -11.84
CA TYR A 99 -5.01 5.66 -13.12
C TYR A 99 -5.22 4.16 -12.94
N PHE A 100 -6.21 3.61 -13.62
CA PHE A 100 -6.58 2.20 -13.57
C PHE A 100 -6.52 1.55 -14.94
N CYS A 101 -6.32 0.22 -14.99
CA CYS A 101 -6.71 -0.55 -16.16
C CYS A 101 -8.21 -0.33 -16.45
N GLU A 102 -8.56 -0.25 -17.71
CA GLU A 102 -9.94 0.03 -18.12
C GLU A 102 -10.88 -1.11 -17.73
N HIS A 103 -10.53 -2.32 -18.10
CA HIS A 103 -11.38 -3.50 -17.88
C HIS A 103 -10.88 -4.36 -16.72
N SER A 104 -9.58 -4.72 -16.70
CA SER A 104 -9.04 -5.66 -15.73
C SER A 104 -7.54 -5.48 -15.51
N ALA A 105 -7.08 -5.76 -14.29
CA ALA A 105 -5.65 -5.85 -13.95
C ALA A 105 -4.86 -6.85 -14.83
N LYS A 106 -5.57 -7.77 -15.51
CA LYS A 106 -4.95 -8.68 -16.49
C LYS A 106 -4.29 -7.94 -17.65
N GLU A 107 -4.79 -6.75 -18.02
CA GLU A 107 -4.20 -5.93 -19.09
C GLU A 107 -2.74 -5.60 -18.77
N LEU A 108 -2.48 -5.10 -17.56
CA LEU A 108 -1.12 -4.78 -17.11
C LEU A 108 -0.24 -6.04 -17.02
N VAL A 109 -0.77 -7.13 -16.44
CA VAL A 109 -0.01 -8.40 -16.36
C VAL A 109 0.33 -8.91 -17.75
N SER A 110 -0.59 -8.84 -18.71
CA SER A 110 -0.36 -9.27 -20.09
C SER A 110 0.68 -8.39 -20.81
N VAL A 111 0.72 -7.08 -20.54
CA VAL A 111 1.78 -6.22 -21.06
C VAL A 111 3.13 -6.68 -20.51
N LEU A 112 3.27 -6.79 -19.20
CA LEU A 112 4.52 -7.23 -18.58
C LEU A 112 4.95 -8.63 -19.04
N GLU A 113 4.01 -9.55 -19.19
CA GLU A 113 4.28 -10.92 -19.66
C GLU A 113 4.80 -10.98 -21.10
N ARG A 114 4.33 -10.10 -21.98
CA ARG A 114 4.83 -10.02 -23.37
C ARG A 114 6.25 -9.48 -23.46
N GLU A 115 6.62 -8.57 -22.57
CA GLU A 115 7.96 -7.96 -22.53
C GLU A 115 9.03 -8.92 -21.98
N ILE A 116 8.63 -9.96 -21.26
CA ILE A 116 9.56 -10.94 -20.68
C ILE A 116 9.52 -12.28 -21.43
N ALA A 117 10.65 -12.97 -21.49
CA ALA A 117 10.69 -14.31 -22.06
C ALA A 117 10.13 -15.34 -21.06
N ARG A 118 9.00 -16.03 -21.36
CA ARG A 118 8.35 -17.01 -20.46
C ARG A 118 9.30 -18.08 -19.91
N LYS A 119 10.21 -18.58 -20.72
CA LYS A 119 11.22 -19.56 -20.30
C LYS A 119 12.19 -19.06 -19.23
N LYS A 120 12.22 -17.77 -18.98
CA LYS A 120 13.05 -17.11 -17.96
C LYS A 120 12.36 -17.06 -16.58
N VAL A 121 11.12 -17.50 -16.46
CA VAL A 121 10.36 -17.46 -15.20
C VAL A 121 10.17 -18.88 -14.65
N LEU A 122 10.63 -19.10 -13.42
CA LEU A 122 10.45 -20.35 -12.67
C LEU A 122 9.44 -20.12 -11.55
N LEU A 123 8.24 -20.63 -11.75
CA LEU A 123 7.13 -20.58 -10.79
C LEU A 123 7.12 -21.80 -9.86
N ASN A 124 6.36 -21.72 -8.77
CA ASN A 124 6.33 -22.72 -7.69
C ASN A 124 7.74 -23.04 -7.17
N LEU A 125 8.62 -22.04 -7.12
CA LEU A 125 9.98 -22.18 -6.67
C LEU A 125 10.22 -21.29 -5.45
N GLU A 126 10.30 -21.93 -4.30
CA GLU A 126 10.48 -21.28 -3.02
C GLU A 126 11.97 -21.11 -2.74
N VAL A 127 12.40 -19.86 -2.54
CA VAL A 127 13.73 -19.53 -2.04
C VAL A 127 13.76 -19.78 -0.53
N LYS A 128 14.74 -20.56 -0.07
CA LYS A 128 14.95 -20.89 1.34
C LYS A 128 16.05 -20.04 1.98
N GLU A 129 17.13 -19.82 1.24
CA GLU A 129 18.31 -19.12 1.74
C GLU A 129 19.13 -18.56 0.57
N VAL A 130 19.84 -17.46 0.82
CA VAL A 130 20.83 -16.88 -0.09
C VAL A 130 22.16 -16.75 0.64
N LYS A 131 23.20 -17.29 0.04
CA LYS A 131 24.59 -17.25 0.57
C LYS A 131 25.54 -16.52 -0.37
N ARG A 132 26.57 -15.90 0.19
CA ARG A 132 27.67 -15.42 -0.62
C ARG A 132 28.52 -16.60 -1.10
N ALA A 133 28.87 -16.60 -2.39
CA ALA A 133 29.76 -17.57 -3.02
C ALA A 133 31.07 -16.89 -3.46
N LYS A 134 32.05 -17.67 -3.90
CA LYS A 134 33.33 -17.13 -4.44
C LYS A 134 33.11 -16.14 -5.59
N ARG A 135 32.12 -16.38 -6.42
CA ARG A 135 31.71 -15.49 -7.54
C ARG A 135 30.20 -15.30 -7.51
N GLY A 136 29.72 -14.29 -6.80
CA GLY A 136 28.27 -14.00 -6.70
C GLY A 136 27.58 -14.66 -5.52
N PHE A 137 26.50 -15.39 -5.76
CA PHE A 137 25.60 -15.91 -4.75
C PHE A 137 25.11 -17.32 -5.07
N GLU A 138 24.90 -18.11 -4.04
CA GLU A 138 24.16 -19.37 -4.08
C GLU A 138 22.79 -19.19 -3.47
N VAL A 139 21.76 -19.50 -4.24
CA VAL A 139 20.35 -19.42 -3.83
C VAL A 139 19.81 -20.83 -3.64
N ILE A 140 19.55 -21.20 -2.42
CA ILE A 140 19.00 -22.51 -2.06
C ILE A 140 17.48 -22.44 -2.17
N THR A 141 16.91 -23.38 -2.93
CA THR A 141 15.48 -23.45 -3.19
C THR A 141 14.93 -24.81 -2.84
N ASN A 142 13.59 -24.96 -2.84
CA ASN A 142 12.92 -26.25 -2.69
C ASN A 142 13.18 -27.25 -3.84
N ARG A 143 13.84 -26.82 -4.95
CA ARG A 143 14.13 -27.65 -6.14
C ARG A 143 15.62 -27.71 -6.50
N GLY A 144 16.50 -27.32 -5.59
CA GLY A 144 17.95 -27.29 -5.78
C GLY A 144 18.54 -25.90 -5.69
N THR A 145 19.78 -25.75 -6.14
CA THR A 145 20.56 -24.51 -6.00
C THR A 145 20.66 -23.77 -7.33
N ILE A 146 20.52 -22.43 -7.26
CA ILE A 146 20.79 -21.52 -8.38
C ILE A 146 22.02 -20.69 -8.01
N VAL A 147 22.97 -20.60 -8.91
CA VAL A 147 24.14 -19.72 -8.78
C VAL A 147 23.89 -18.48 -9.64
N ALA A 148 24.05 -17.30 -9.05
CA ALA A 148 23.86 -16.03 -9.75
C ALA A 148 25.00 -15.06 -9.43
N LYS A 149 25.45 -14.27 -10.42
CA LYS A 149 26.43 -13.22 -10.13
C LYS A 149 25.79 -12.02 -9.44
N LYS A 150 24.57 -11.69 -9.82
CA LYS A 150 23.79 -10.57 -9.25
C LYS A 150 22.44 -11.07 -8.77
N ILE A 151 21.96 -10.53 -7.63
CA ILE A 151 20.64 -10.83 -7.09
C ILE A 151 19.84 -9.55 -6.95
N VAL A 152 18.58 -9.58 -7.40
CA VAL A 152 17.62 -8.53 -7.17
C VAL A 152 16.49 -9.05 -6.29
N VAL A 153 16.36 -8.52 -5.08
CA VAL A 153 15.30 -8.83 -4.14
C VAL A 153 14.08 -7.97 -4.48
N ALA A 154 13.08 -8.59 -5.12
CA ALA A 154 11.83 -8.00 -5.58
C ALA A 154 10.60 -8.70 -4.97
N THR A 155 10.77 -9.25 -3.77
CA THR A 155 9.83 -10.16 -3.10
C THR A 155 8.58 -9.49 -2.57
N GLY A 156 8.52 -8.14 -2.58
CA GLY A 156 7.42 -7.40 -1.97
C GLY A 156 7.47 -7.44 -0.43
N GLY A 157 6.33 -7.22 0.20
CA GLY A 157 6.15 -7.22 1.66
C GLY A 157 5.36 -8.44 2.19
N LEU A 158 4.74 -8.27 3.36
CA LEU A 158 3.99 -9.32 4.08
C LEU A 158 2.48 -9.27 3.81
N SER A 159 1.98 -8.24 3.12
CA SER A 159 0.55 -8.11 2.83
C SER A 159 0.07 -9.18 1.85
N PHE A 160 -1.16 -9.67 2.07
CA PHE A 160 -1.75 -10.79 1.32
C PHE A 160 -0.97 -12.12 1.43
N PRO A 161 -0.79 -12.70 2.63
CA PRO A 161 -0.06 -13.97 2.81
C PRO A 161 -0.61 -15.11 1.93
N LYS A 162 -1.93 -15.12 1.69
CA LYS A 162 -2.59 -16.12 0.81
C LYS A 162 -2.18 -16.02 -0.67
N LEU A 163 -1.55 -14.92 -1.06
CA LEU A 163 -0.99 -14.70 -2.40
C LEU A 163 0.53 -14.90 -2.44
N GLY A 164 1.08 -15.64 -1.47
CA GLY A 164 2.49 -16.03 -1.45
C GLY A 164 3.44 -14.99 -0.86
N ALA A 165 2.94 -13.95 -0.18
CA ALA A 165 3.80 -13.01 0.53
C ALA A 165 4.53 -13.72 1.69
N THR A 166 5.86 -13.52 1.77
CA THR A 166 6.73 -14.12 2.78
C THR A 166 7.74 -13.11 3.30
N SER A 167 8.42 -13.44 4.42
CA SER A 167 9.48 -12.64 5.01
C SER A 167 10.85 -12.78 4.32
N ILE A 168 10.96 -13.66 3.32
CA ILE A 168 12.25 -14.07 2.74
C ILE A 168 13.12 -12.89 2.28
N GLY A 169 12.54 -11.84 1.71
CA GLY A 169 13.30 -10.65 1.29
C GLY A 169 13.94 -9.91 2.47
N TYR A 170 13.24 -9.82 3.58
CA TYR A 170 13.76 -9.22 4.81
C TYR A 170 14.77 -10.12 5.50
N GLU A 171 14.61 -11.43 5.44
CA GLU A 171 15.56 -12.41 5.96
C GLU A 171 16.87 -12.36 5.17
N ILE A 172 16.79 -12.30 3.84
CA ILE A 172 17.94 -12.09 2.96
C ILE A 172 18.64 -10.77 3.32
N ALA A 173 17.92 -9.68 3.44
CA ALA A 173 18.51 -8.38 3.81
C ALA A 173 19.28 -8.48 5.14
N LYS A 174 18.66 -9.07 6.18
CA LYS A 174 19.26 -9.24 7.50
C LYS A 174 20.49 -10.16 7.46
N SER A 175 20.47 -11.26 6.70
CA SER A 175 21.59 -12.19 6.59
C SER A 175 22.84 -11.55 5.96
N PHE A 176 22.65 -10.50 5.14
CA PHE A 176 23.69 -9.68 4.57
C PHE A 176 23.99 -8.40 5.39
N GLY A 177 23.49 -8.32 6.62
CA GLY A 177 23.80 -7.24 7.56
C GLY A 177 22.99 -5.95 7.35
N HIS A 178 21.95 -5.98 6.50
CA HIS A 178 21.04 -4.83 6.34
C HIS A 178 20.10 -4.68 7.53
N LYS A 179 19.83 -3.45 7.90
CA LYS A 179 18.77 -3.10 8.85
C LYS A 179 17.42 -3.16 8.14
N VAL A 180 16.44 -3.72 8.84
CA VAL A 180 15.03 -3.71 8.45
C VAL A 180 14.27 -2.97 9.53
N SER A 181 13.57 -1.91 9.17
CA SER A 181 12.72 -1.14 10.08
C SER A 181 11.53 -1.98 10.57
N THR A 182 10.83 -1.50 11.59
CA THR A 182 9.65 -2.21 12.14
C THR A 182 8.58 -2.40 11.08
N LEU A 183 8.26 -3.66 10.78
CA LEU A 183 7.24 -4.03 9.82
C LEU A 183 5.84 -3.97 10.46
N SER A 184 4.89 -3.36 9.79
CA SER A 184 3.49 -3.35 10.20
C SER A 184 2.56 -3.32 8.98
N ALA A 185 1.29 -3.74 9.19
CA ALA A 185 0.26 -3.65 8.17
C ALA A 185 -0.06 -2.18 7.87
N GLY A 186 -0.06 -1.78 6.60
CA GLY A 186 -0.39 -0.45 6.13
C GLY A 186 -1.53 -0.46 5.11
N LEU A 187 -2.23 0.67 4.93
CA LEU A 187 -3.44 0.78 4.12
C LEU A 187 -4.44 -0.31 4.54
N VAL A 188 -4.84 -0.27 5.81
CA VAL A 188 -5.63 -1.32 6.45
C VAL A 188 -6.67 -0.71 7.40
N GLY A 189 -7.82 -1.37 7.55
CA GLY A 189 -8.87 -0.95 8.50
C GLY A 189 -8.45 -1.15 9.95
N PHE A 190 -9.11 -0.41 10.85
CA PHE A 190 -8.94 -0.50 12.29
C PHE A 190 -10.02 -1.36 12.93
N THR A 191 -9.63 -2.22 13.86
CA THR A 191 -10.54 -2.82 14.84
C THR A 191 -10.84 -1.82 15.95
N VAL A 192 -12.01 -1.94 16.56
CA VAL A 192 -12.46 -1.01 17.59
C VAL A 192 -12.56 -1.68 18.95
N GLN A 193 -12.42 -0.89 20.00
CA GLN A 193 -12.62 -1.27 21.39
C GLN A 193 -14.12 -1.52 21.69
N PRO A 194 -14.49 -2.19 22.78
CA PRO A 194 -15.88 -2.45 23.15
C PRO A 194 -16.77 -1.20 23.17
N GLU A 195 -16.23 -0.06 23.57
CA GLU A 195 -16.93 1.23 23.66
C GLU A 195 -17.46 1.69 22.30
N GLU A 196 -16.80 1.32 21.19
CA GLU A 196 -17.16 1.65 19.81
C GLU A 196 -17.81 0.48 19.06
N PHE A 197 -18.28 -0.59 19.74
CA PHE A 197 -18.91 -1.74 19.05
C PHE A 197 -20.17 -1.37 18.30
N PHE A 198 -20.83 -0.26 18.62
CA PHE A 198 -21.97 0.23 17.84
C PHE A 198 -21.59 0.53 16.37
N PHE A 199 -20.30 0.81 16.06
CA PHE A 199 -19.84 0.94 14.67
C PHE A 199 -20.09 -0.32 13.84
N LYS A 200 -20.01 -1.50 14.45
CA LYS A 200 -20.23 -2.78 13.76
C LYS A 200 -21.68 -2.92 13.27
N ALA A 201 -22.63 -2.37 14.04
CA ALA A 201 -24.03 -2.33 13.67
C ALA A 201 -24.31 -1.42 12.45
N LEU A 202 -23.39 -0.51 12.12
CA LEU A 202 -23.43 0.38 10.96
C LEU A 202 -22.73 -0.19 9.72
N SER A 203 -22.26 -1.43 9.78
CA SER A 203 -21.49 -2.07 8.71
C SER A 203 -22.15 -1.91 7.33
N GLY A 204 -21.34 -1.58 6.34
CA GLY A 204 -21.73 -1.33 4.95
C GLY A 204 -22.07 0.13 4.64
N ILE A 205 -22.17 1.02 5.65
CA ILE A 205 -22.44 2.44 5.44
C ILE A 205 -21.12 3.19 5.29
N ALA A 206 -21.01 4.02 4.25
CA ALA A 206 -19.88 4.93 4.05
C ALA A 206 -20.30 6.39 4.26
N ILE A 207 -19.40 7.19 4.86
CA ILE A 207 -19.60 8.63 5.10
C ILE A 207 -18.30 9.39 4.88
N GLU A 208 -18.39 10.66 4.50
CA GLU A 208 -17.24 11.54 4.42
C GLU A 208 -16.84 12.05 5.81
N VAL A 209 -15.56 12.00 6.10
CA VAL A 209 -14.99 12.35 7.40
C VAL A 209 -13.67 13.10 7.26
N THR A 210 -13.24 13.75 8.35
CA THR A 210 -11.85 14.17 8.53
C THR A 210 -11.24 13.37 9.66
N VAL A 211 -10.15 12.67 9.39
CA VAL A 211 -9.42 11.84 10.38
C VAL A 211 -8.11 12.53 10.74
N THR A 212 -7.85 12.65 12.03
CA THR A 212 -6.58 13.20 12.55
C THR A 212 -5.81 12.13 13.31
N VAL A 213 -4.56 11.90 12.91
CA VAL A 213 -3.61 11.00 13.56
C VAL A 213 -2.30 11.75 13.80
N GLY A 214 -2.00 12.09 15.05
CA GLY A 214 -0.90 13.01 15.36
C GLY A 214 -1.11 14.36 14.66
N GLU A 215 -0.14 14.77 13.86
CA GLU A 215 -0.22 16.01 13.06
C GLU A 215 -0.85 15.81 11.66
N LYS A 216 -1.09 14.56 11.26
CA LYS A 216 -1.64 14.26 9.94
C LYS A 216 -3.16 14.39 9.94
N VAL A 217 -3.67 15.20 9.02
CA VAL A 217 -5.10 15.39 8.75
C VAL A 217 -5.43 14.77 7.40
N ILE A 218 -6.45 13.93 7.35
CA ILE A 218 -6.84 13.13 6.19
C ILE A 218 -8.34 13.30 5.96
N ASN A 219 -8.72 13.80 4.79
CA ASN A 219 -10.11 13.93 4.36
C ASN A 219 -10.49 12.78 3.43
N GLY A 220 -11.67 12.24 3.57
CA GLY A 220 -12.18 11.20 2.66
C GLY A 220 -13.24 10.32 3.28
N SER A 221 -13.56 9.24 2.59
CA SER A 221 -14.62 8.34 3.00
C SER A 221 -14.15 7.35 4.07
N LEU A 222 -14.95 7.23 5.13
CA LEU A 222 -14.89 6.16 6.12
C LEU A 222 -15.99 5.15 5.82
N LEU A 223 -15.66 3.87 5.88
CA LEU A 223 -16.60 2.75 5.78
C LEU A 223 -16.71 2.04 7.13
N PHE A 224 -17.90 2.00 7.70
CA PHE A 224 -18.17 1.11 8.83
C PHE A 224 -18.13 -0.35 8.38
N ALA A 225 -17.41 -1.19 9.10
CA ALA A 225 -17.18 -2.59 8.77
C ALA A 225 -17.49 -3.51 9.95
N HIS A 226 -17.72 -4.80 9.69
CA HIS A 226 -18.05 -5.80 10.74
C HIS A 226 -17.02 -5.90 11.87
N LYS A 227 -15.76 -5.54 11.62
CA LYS A 227 -14.69 -5.57 12.62
C LYS A 227 -14.33 -4.19 13.19
N GLY A 228 -14.93 -3.11 12.67
CA GLY A 228 -14.61 -1.73 13.05
C GLY A 228 -14.79 -0.76 11.90
N ILE A 229 -13.73 -0.05 11.50
CA ILE A 229 -13.77 0.97 10.46
C ILE A 229 -12.70 0.74 9.38
N SER A 230 -13.04 1.14 8.16
CA SER A 230 -12.21 1.03 6.96
C SER A 230 -12.53 2.20 6.02
N GLY A 231 -12.24 2.08 4.75
CA GLY A 231 -12.45 3.14 3.75
C GLY A 231 -11.21 3.99 3.54
N PRO A 232 -11.15 4.76 2.44
CA PRO A 232 -9.96 5.47 2.01
C PRO A 232 -9.28 6.31 3.09
N ALA A 233 -10.05 7.12 3.84
CA ALA A 233 -9.50 7.95 4.91
C ALA A 233 -8.87 7.12 6.05
N ILE A 234 -9.47 5.98 6.38
CA ILE A 234 -8.96 5.09 7.43
C ILE A 234 -7.75 4.30 6.94
N LEU A 235 -7.74 3.87 5.68
CA LEU A 235 -6.59 3.18 5.09
C LEU A 235 -5.35 4.08 5.13
N ASP A 236 -5.46 5.33 4.70
CA ASP A 236 -4.36 6.30 4.80
C ASP A 236 -3.99 6.61 6.26
N ALA A 237 -4.96 6.76 7.16
CA ALA A 237 -4.72 6.99 8.57
C ALA A 237 -3.86 5.88 9.20
N SER A 238 -4.03 4.62 8.76
CA SER A 238 -3.26 3.48 9.26
C SER A 238 -1.75 3.58 8.98
N LEU A 239 -1.34 4.34 7.98
CA LEU A 239 0.06 4.59 7.68
C LEU A 239 0.75 5.41 8.79
N TYR A 240 0.02 6.33 9.41
CA TYR A 240 0.52 7.27 10.41
C TYR A 240 0.26 6.81 11.85
N TRP A 241 -0.72 5.90 12.03
CA TRP A 241 -1.04 5.35 13.35
C TRP A 241 -0.06 4.23 13.75
N GLN A 242 0.38 4.26 15.00
CA GLN A 242 1.13 3.18 15.64
C GLN A 242 0.40 2.68 16.89
N LYS A 243 0.00 3.61 17.76
CA LYS A 243 -0.76 3.37 18.99
C LYS A 243 -1.42 4.67 19.45
N GLY A 244 -2.34 4.56 20.40
CA GLY A 244 -3.01 5.72 21.00
C GLY A 244 -4.27 6.12 20.24
N LYS A 245 -4.78 7.29 20.56
CA LYS A 245 -6.05 7.81 20.04
C LYS A 245 -5.89 8.39 18.63
N ILE A 246 -6.97 8.26 17.87
CA ILE A 246 -7.24 9.04 16.66
C ILE A 246 -8.44 9.94 16.95
N ALA A 247 -8.60 11.03 16.20
CA ALA A 247 -9.79 11.85 16.25
C ALA A 247 -10.48 11.85 14.86
N ILE A 248 -11.80 11.80 14.86
CA ILE A 248 -12.59 11.79 13.63
C ILE A 248 -13.67 12.88 13.73
N ASP A 249 -13.67 13.82 12.78
CA ASP A 249 -14.80 14.68 12.51
C ASP A 249 -15.79 13.90 11.61
N PHE A 250 -16.90 13.46 12.19
CA PHE A 250 -17.93 12.71 11.46
C PHE A 250 -18.91 13.62 10.68
N ILE A 251 -18.85 14.91 10.91
CA ILE A 251 -19.75 15.92 10.32
C ILE A 251 -18.98 17.13 9.76
N PRO A 252 -17.92 16.92 8.92
CA PRO A 252 -16.97 17.99 8.54
C PRO A 252 -17.64 19.18 7.85
N SER A 253 -18.71 18.95 7.12
CA SER A 253 -19.42 20.00 6.37
C SER A 253 -20.55 20.68 7.15
N VAL A 254 -20.77 20.32 8.43
CA VAL A 254 -21.91 20.82 9.22
C VAL A 254 -21.49 22.01 10.09
N ASN A 255 -22.23 23.11 10.00
CA ASN A 255 -22.15 24.22 10.93
C ASN A 255 -23.19 24.03 12.04
N LEU A 256 -22.75 23.57 13.22
CA LEU A 256 -23.63 23.27 14.35
C LEU A 256 -24.35 24.51 14.89
N GLU A 257 -23.70 25.68 14.91
CA GLU A 257 -24.33 26.92 15.40
C GLU A 257 -25.57 27.29 14.57
N ALA A 258 -25.49 27.11 13.24
CA ALA A 258 -26.63 27.38 12.36
C ALA A 258 -27.79 26.40 12.56
N LEU A 259 -27.57 25.27 13.23
CA LEU A 259 -28.61 24.28 13.47
C LEU A 259 -29.42 24.54 14.74
N LYS A 260 -28.89 25.29 15.70
CA LYS A 260 -29.50 25.48 17.06
C LYS A 260 -30.93 25.99 17.01
N SER A 261 -31.31 26.82 16.04
CA SER A 261 -32.67 27.37 15.88
C SER A 261 -33.59 26.46 15.02
N SER A 262 -33.11 25.35 14.51
CA SER A 262 -33.89 24.48 13.58
C SER A 262 -35.05 23.80 14.29
N LYS A 263 -36.21 23.76 13.60
CA LYS A 263 -37.40 23.02 14.03
C LYS A 263 -37.34 21.55 13.61
N LYS A 264 -36.32 21.12 12.84
CA LYS A 264 -36.15 19.72 12.43
C LYS A 264 -35.41 18.95 13.52
N ASN A 265 -35.67 17.63 13.58
CA ASN A 265 -34.98 16.72 14.48
C ASN A 265 -33.47 16.71 14.16
N ILE A 266 -32.65 16.59 15.21
CA ILE A 266 -31.20 16.64 15.12
C ILE A 266 -30.63 15.56 14.17
N SER A 267 -31.18 14.34 14.17
CA SER A 267 -30.77 13.27 13.26
C SER A 267 -30.89 13.61 11.78
N ARG A 268 -31.79 14.53 11.42
CA ARG A 268 -32.07 14.91 10.03
C ARG A 268 -31.18 16.04 9.49
N VAL A 269 -30.48 16.74 10.37
CA VAL A 269 -29.71 17.94 10.01
C VAL A 269 -28.19 17.75 10.18
N LEU A 270 -27.75 16.67 10.80
CA LEU A 270 -26.32 16.34 10.96
C LEU A 270 -25.59 15.95 9.66
N GLY A 271 -26.29 15.89 8.53
CA GLY A 271 -25.67 15.50 7.24
C GLY A 271 -25.22 14.03 7.19
N LEU A 272 -25.62 13.23 8.16
CA LEU A 272 -25.32 11.80 8.25
C LEU A 272 -26.50 10.96 7.75
N PRO A 273 -26.25 9.73 7.22
CA PRO A 273 -27.32 8.76 7.02
C PRO A 273 -28.09 8.55 8.33
N ASN A 274 -29.42 8.49 8.28
CA ASN A 274 -30.28 8.49 9.46
C ASN A 274 -29.91 7.41 10.49
N ARG A 275 -29.52 6.21 10.01
CA ARG A 275 -29.07 5.11 10.87
C ARG A 275 -27.79 5.46 11.64
N VAL A 276 -26.85 6.19 11.00
CA VAL A 276 -25.61 6.64 11.62
C VAL A 276 -25.92 7.74 12.65
N ALA A 277 -26.70 8.75 12.27
CA ALA A 277 -27.08 9.83 13.15
C ALA A 277 -27.74 9.29 14.44
N LYS A 278 -28.74 8.41 14.31
CA LYS A 278 -29.43 7.80 15.46
C LYS A 278 -28.50 7.00 16.36
N ALA A 279 -27.59 6.19 15.78
CA ALA A 279 -26.64 5.42 16.57
C ALA A 279 -25.67 6.32 17.38
N PHE A 280 -25.24 7.46 16.82
CA PHE A 280 -24.45 8.43 17.56
C PHE A 280 -25.27 9.14 18.64
N LEU A 281 -26.50 9.56 18.36
CA LEU A 281 -27.36 10.19 19.36
C LEU A 281 -27.62 9.24 20.55
N GLU A 282 -27.90 7.98 20.29
CA GLU A 282 -28.04 6.94 21.33
C GLU A 282 -26.76 6.80 22.15
N LYS A 283 -25.58 6.71 21.49
CA LYS A 283 -24.27 6.64 22.15
C LYS A 283 -23.99 7.86 23.03
N LEU A 284 -24.46 9.04 22.64
CA LEU A 284 -24.28 10.31 23.35
C LEU A 284 -25.36 10.56 24.42
N ASN A 285 -26.37 9.70 24.53
CA ASN A 285 -27.56 9.89 25.35
C ASN A 285 -28.21 11.26 25.05
N VAL A 286 -28.47 11.52 23.75
CA VAL A 286 -29.21 12.69 23.25
C VAL A 286 -30.48 12.21 22.55
N GLU A 287 -31.62 12.74 22.95
CA GLU A 287 -32.91 12.38 22.33
C GLU A 287 -33.05 12.99 20.93
N ASP A 288 -33.57 12.21 19.97
CA ASP A 288 -33.83 12.68 18.59
C ASP A 288 -35.08 13.56 18.52
N ARG A 289 -34.94 14.84 18.90
CA ARG A 289 -35.99 15.85 18.87
C ARG A 289 -35.56 17.10 18.11
N ALA A 290 -36.41 18.11 18.05
CA ALA A 290 -36.12 19.34 17.32
C ALA A 290 -34.89 20.06 17.91
N CYS A 291 -33.96 20.52 17.05
CA CYS A 291 -32.72 21.13 17.49
C CYS A 291 -32.91 22.29 18.48
N LYS A 292 -33.94 23.13 18.27
CA LYS A 292 -34.29 24.24 19.17
C LYS A 292 -34.67 23.80 20.59
N GLU A 293 -34.94 22.53 20.80
CA GLU A 293 -35.36 21.95 22.08
C GLU A 293 -34.19 21.29 22.84
N LEU A 294 -33.02 21.17 22.19
CA LEU A 294 -31.80 20.69 22.85
C LEU A 294 -31.24 21.75 23.76
N ASP A 295 -30.86 21.33 24.97
CA ASP A 295 -30.16 22.19 25.91
C ASP A 295 -28.66 22.36 25.61
N ALA A 296 -28.00 23.19 26.38
CA ALA A 296 -26.57 23.48 26.18
C ALA A 296 -25.67 22.28 26.45
N GLU A 297 -26.06 21.36 27.35
CA GLU A 297 -25.31 20.13 27.64
C GLU A 297 -25.42 19.11 26.49
N GLU A 298 -26.61 18.94 25.96
CA GLU A 298 -26.88 18.08 24.80
C GLU A 298 -26.12 18.59 23.58
N TRP A 299 -26.08 19.88 23.31
CA TRP A 299 -25.29 20.48 22.25
C TRP A 299 -23.80 20.21 22.41
N LYS A 300 -23.25 20.32 23.64
CA LYS A 300 -21.85 19.93 23.90
C LYS A 300 -21.58 18.49 23.58
N LYS A 301 -22.52 17.58 23.84
CA LYS A 301 -22.40 16.16 23.45
C LYS A 301 -22.40 16.01 21.92
N VAL A 302 -23.29 16.69 21.20
CA VAL A 302 -23.34 16.68 19.73
C VAL A 302 -22.05 17.27 19.13
N GLU A 303 -21.49 18.33 19.72
CA GLU A 303 -20.22 18.93 19.29
C GLU A 303 -19.06 17.93 19.31
N THR A 304 -19.09 16.89 20.16
CA THR A 304 -18.06 15.85 20.19
C THR A 304 -17.95 15.10 18.88
N LEU A 305 -18.98 15.10 18.03
CA LEU A 305 -18.93 14.49 16.68
C LEU A 305 -17.95 15.21 15.74
N LYS A 306 -17.61 16.49 16.02
CA LYS A 306 -16.55 17.23 15.33
C LYS A 306 -15.15 16.75 15.70
N TRP A 307 -15.02 16.08 16.85
CA TRP A 307 -13.73 15.66 17.38
C TRP A 307 -13.86 14.35 18.17
N TYR A 308 -14.53 13.38 17.57
CA TYR A 308 -14.76 12.09 18.23
C TYR A 308 -13.45 11.32 18.35
N SER A 309 -12.95 11.19 19.58
CA SER A 309 -11.64 10.62 19.84
C SER A 309 -11.71 9.26 20.53
N PHE A 310 -11.10 8.27 19.96
CA PHE A 310 -10.97 6.92 20.53
C PHE A 310 -9.65 6.25 20.13
N ALA A 311 -9.26 5.21 20.85
CA ALA A 311 -8.10 4.40 20.52
C ALA A 311 -8.53 3.15 19.74
N PRO A 312 -8.09 2.96 18.48
CA PRO A 312 -8.28 1.68 17.82
C PRO A 312 -7.72 0.51 18.65
N ALA A 313 -8.39 -0.64 18.64
CA ALA A 313 -7.89 -1.85 19.31
C ALA A 313 -6.72 -2.48 18.54
N GLY A 314 -6.59 -2.17 17.25
CA GLY A 314 -5.57 -2.68 16.36
C GLY A 314 -5.98 -2.51 14.91
N THR A 315 -5.33 -3.26 14.02
CA THR A 315 -5.65 -3.29 12.58
C THR A 315 -6.29 -4.62 12.18
N PHE A 316 -6.82 -4.71 10.96
CA PHE A 316 -7.31 -5.98 10.40
C PHE A 316 -6.16 -6.94 10.03
N GLY A 317 -4.90 -6.53 10.21
CA GLY A 317 -3.69 -7.32 9.97
C GLY A 317 -3.33 -7.48 8.49
N TYR A 318 -2.22 -8.16 8.24
CA TYR A 318 -1.64 -8.32 6.89
C TYR A 318 -2.57 -9.00 5.87
N SER A 319 -3.52 -9.82 6.32
CA SER A 319 -4.48 -10.48 5.42
C SER A 319 -5.46 -9.51 4.75
N LYS A 320 -5.58 -8.30 5.27
CA LYS A 320 -6.45 -7.23 4.79
C LYS A 320 -5.71 -5.94 4.44
N ALA A 321 -4.42 -5.87 4.77
CA ALA A 321 -3.58 -4.73 4.44
C ALA A 321 -3.24 -4.73 2.94
N GLU A 322 -3.28 -3.56 2.30
CA GLU A 322 -2.85 -3.44 0.91
C GLU A 322 -1.32 -3.49 0.79
N VAL A 323 -0.62 -2.97 1.80
CA VAL A 323 0.85 -2.86 1.81
C VAL A 323 1.43 -3.21 3.17
N THR A 324 2.73 -3.46 3.19
CA THR A 324 3.57 -3.52 4.38
C THR A 324 4.27 -2.18 4.56
N LYS A 325 4.11 -1.57 5.73
CA LYS A 325 4.87 -0.40 6.16
C LYS A 325 6.17 -0.87 6.81
N GLY A 326 7.27 -0.16 6.55
CA GLY A 326 8.61 -0.58 6.95
C GLY A 326 9.31 -1.41 5.87
N GLY A 327 10.58 -1.67 6.03
CA GLY A 327 11.38 -2.42 5.06
C GLY A 327 12.89 -2.24 5.23
N VAL A 328 13.64 -2.61 4.21
CA VAL A 328 15.09 -2.41 4.16
C VAL A 328 15.40 -0.91 4.20
N VAL A 329 16.23 -0.51 5.15
CA VAL A 329 16.55 0.90 5.42
C VAL A 329 17.26 1.53 4.23
N LEU A 330 16.80 2.69 3.80
CA LEU A 330 17.20 3.33 2.53
C LEU A 330 18.65 3.84 2.53
N ASP A 331 19.20 4.23 3.69
CA ASP A 331 20.60 4.69 3.82
C ASP A 331 21.61 3.61 3.40
N GLU A 332 21.21 2.35 3.41
CA GLU A 332 22.02 1.20 3.06
C GLU A 332 21.86 0.77 1.59
N VAL A 333 21.10 1.53 0.79
CA VAL A 333 20.84 1.28 -0.63
C VAL A 333 21.21 2.51 -1.45
N ASP A 334 21.78 2.31 -2.63
CA ASP A 334 22.13 3.41 -3.52
C ASP A 334 20.93 3.80 -4.40
N ALA A 335 20.42 5.02 -4.20
CA ALA A 335 19.29 5.57 -4.97
C ALA A 335 19.59 5.70 -6.48
N SER A 336 20.83 5.56 -6.91
CA SER A 336 21.22 5.71 -8.32
C SER A 336 21.06 4.43 -9.14
N ASN A 337 21.06 3.25 -8.49
CA ASN A 337 21.01 1.95 -9.14
C ASN A 337 20.33 0.86 -8.32
N MET A 338 19.81 1.17 -7.11
CA MET A 338 19.17 0.24 -6.18
C MET A 338 20.10 -0.84 -5.60
N MET A 339 21.42 -0.71 -5.76
CA MET A 339 22.38 -1.66 -5.20
C MET A 339 22.59 -1.44 -3.70
N SER A 340 22.80 -2.51 -2.97
CA SER A 340 23.25 -2.50 -1.59
C SER A 340 24.58 -1.73 -1.47
N ARG A 341 24.67 -0.87 -0.45
CA ARG A 341 25.95 -0.21 -0.08
C ARG A 341 26.87 -1.12 0.75
N LYS A 342 26.36 -2.28 1.19
CA LYS A 342 27.09 -3.24 2.02
C LYS A 342 27.60 -4.45 1.25
N VAL A 343 26.83 -4.86 0.23
CA VAL A 343 27.10 -6.09 -0.52
C VAL A 343 26.99 -5.80 -2.01
N GLU A 344 28.11 -5.84 -2.67
CA GLU A 344 28.18 -5.66 -4.13
C GLU A 344 27.32 -6.71 -4.87
N ASN A 345 26.64 -6.29 -5.92
CA ASN A 345 25.76 -7.12 -6.76
C ASN A 345 24.49 -7.66 -6.05
N LEU A 346 24.15 -7.11 -4.88
CA LEU A 346 22.86 -7.33 -4.23
C LEU A 346 22.00 -6.06 -4.39
N TYR A 347 20.77 -6.20 -4.88
CA TYR A 347 19.86 -5.10 -5.18
C TYR A 347 18.52 -5.30 -4.48
N PHE A 348 17.84 -4.20 -4.13
CA PHE A 348 16.51 -4.21 -3.52
C PHE A 348 15.59 -3.28 -4.27
N ILE A 349 14.38 -3.75 -4.67
CA ILE A 349 13.39 -2.96 -5.40
C ILE A 349 11.96 -3.22 -4.91
N GLY A 350 11.10 -2.23 -5.07
CA GLY A 350 9.67 -2.34 -4.71
C GLY A 350 9.43 -2.26 -3.22
N GLU A 351 8.38 -2.96 -2.77
CA GLU A 351 7.82 -2.87 -1.41
C GLU A 351 8.73 -3.48 -0.31
N VAL A 352 9.79 -4.21 -0.66
CA VAL A 352 10.78 -4.69 0.32
C VAL A 352 11.60 -3.55 0.94
N LEU A 353 11.69 -2.42 0.26
CA LEU A 353 12.33 -1.19 0.75
C LEU A 353 11.41 -0.44 1.73
N ASP A 354 12.01 0.31 2.67
CA ASP A 354 11.27 1.16 3.62
C ASP A 354 10.69 2.40 2.92
N VAL A 355 9.80 2.15 1.95
CA VAL A 355 9.03 3.17 1.24
C VAL A 355 7.59 2.69 1.11
N THR A 356 6.66 3.48 1.65
CA THR A 356 5.24 3.15 1.61
C THR A 356 4.44 4.34 1.09
N GLY A 357 3.75 4.17 -0.03
CA GLY A 357 2.88 5.18 -0.61
C GLY A 357 1.50 5.23 0.05
N GLU A 358 0.90 6.42 0.06
CA GLU A 358 -0.52 6.62 0.39
C GLU A 358 -1.42 5.81 -0.56
N LEU A 359 -2.72 5.72 -0.25
CA LEU A 359 -3.69 5.07 -1.11
C LEU A 359 -3.85 5.85 -2.42
N GLY A 360 -3.77 5.16 -3.56
CA GLY A 360 -4.04 5.83 -4.82
C GLY A 360 -3.08 5.57 -5.98
N GLY A 361 -2.43 4.41 -6.03
CA GLY A 361 -1.53 4.00 -7.12
C GLY A 361 -0.05 4.26 -6.83
N TYR A 362 0.26 4.94 -5.74
CA TYR A 362 1.64 5.30 -5.37
C TYR A 362 2.55 4.08 -5.16
N ASN A 363 2.03 3.01 -4.55
CA ASN A 363 2.84 1.81 -4.26
C ASN A 363 3.23 1.04 -5.53
N PHE A 364 2.36 0.99 -6.55
CA PHE A 364 2.73 0.45 -7.87
C PHE A 364 3.71 1.36 -8.59
N GLN A 365 3.48 2.68 -8.56
CA GLN A 365 4.45 3.62 -9.11
C GLN A 365 5.83 3.43 -8.51
N TRP A 366 5.94 3.29 -7.17
CA TRP A 366 7.20 3.00 -6.50
C TRP A 366 7.84 1.71 -6.97
N ALA A 367 7.05 0.64 -7.12
CA ALA A 367 7.53 -0.64 -7.63
C ALA A 367 8.13 -0.51 -9.02
N PHE A 368 7.50 0.26 -9.90
CA PHE A 368 7.96 0.47 -11.28
C PHE A 368 9.15 1.44 -11.35
N SER A 369 9.12 2.54 -10.59
CA SER A 369 10.22 3.51 -10.57
C SER A 369 11.51 2.90 -10.03
N SER A 370 11.44 2.15 -8.94
CA SER A 370 12.61 1.47 -8.37
C SER A 370 13.15 0.38 -9.32
N ALA A 371 12.26 -0.34 -10.02
CA ALA A 371 12.65 -1.32 -11.04
C ALA A 371 13.37 -0.67 -12.22
N TYR A 372 12.88 0.49 -12.70
CA TYR A 372 13.52 1.24 -13.76
C TYR A 372 14.95 1.68 -13.38
N VAL A 373 15.11 2.26 -12.18
CA VAL A 373 16.42 2.71 -11.69
C VAL A 373 17.38 1.53 -11.57
N CYS A 374 16.91 0.38 -11.11
CA CYS A 374 17.71 -0.85 -11.04
C CYS A 374 18.10 -1.34 -12.44
N ALA A 375 17.17 -1.39 -13.40
CA ALA A 375 17.43 -1.80 -14.78
C ALA A 375 18.54 -0.95 -15.43
N LYS A 376 18.47 0.38 -15.29
CA LYS A 376 19.51 1.29 -15.80
C LYS A 376 20.89 1.05 -15.18
N GLY A 377 20.95 0.56 -13.95
CA GLY A 377 22.19 0.14 -13.29
C GLY A 377 22.72 -1.21 -13.80
N LEU A 378 21.82 -2.13 -14.15
CA LEU A 378 22.17 -3.49 -14.60
C LEU A 378 22.47 -3.59 -16.10
N ASN A 379 21.97 -2.67 -16.93
CA ASN A 379 22.21 -2.60 -18.38
C ASN A 379 23.58 -1.96 -18.72
N ARG A 380 24.27 -1.38 -17.72
CA ARG A 380 25.65 -0.86 -17.83
C ARG A 380 26.65 -1.96 -17.62
#